data_c57ab719cbe3b45835686924def1b41d
#
_entry.id   c57ab719cbe3b45835686924def1b41d
#
_cell.length_a   1.000
_cell.length_b   1.000
_cell.length_c   1.000
_cell.angle_alpha   90.00
_cell.angle_beta   90.00
_cell.angle_gamma   90.00
#
_symmetry.space_group_name_H-M   'P 1'
#
loop_
_entity.id
_entity.type
_entity.pdbx_description
1 polymer ?
#
loop_
_entity_poly.entity_id
_entity_poly.type
_entity_poly.pdbx_seq_one_letter_code
_entity_poly.pdbx_strand_id
1 'polypeptide(L)'
;MSRPVILCIDDEDLGLEIRKMVLEREGFTVLTARDGATGISVFETEQIDAVVLDYAMPGMDGGQVAAALRQRNPNIPILMLSAYVALPDEVMRVVSISATKGDGAFTLVDKLKGLLQTNASDGPGGGR
;
A
#
# COMPACT_ATOMS: atom_id res chain seq x y z
N MET A 1 14.36 17.49 -0.32
CA MET A 1 13.57 16.43 -0.91
C MET A 1 12.60 15.86 0.10
N SER A 2 11.38 15.71 -0.27
CA SER A 2 10.40 15.16 0.64
C SER A 2 10.49 13.64 0.67
N ARG A 3 10.12 13.07 1.81
CA ARG A 3 10.04 11.63 1.96
C ARG A 3 8.79 11.11 1.28
N PRO A 4 8.86 9.93 0.65
CA PRO A 4 7.64 9.33 0.11
C PRO A 4 6.62 9.10 1.23
N VAL A 5 5.35 9.31 0.92
CA VAL A 5 4.25 9.15 1.86
C VAL A 5 3.54 7.85 1.57
N ILE A 6 3.50 6.98 2.57
CA ILE A 6 2.89 5.66 2.47
C ILE A 6 1.62 5.63 3.32
N LEU A 7 0.52 5.22 2.72
CA LEU A 7 -0.72 5.01 3.46
C LEU A 7 -0.83 3.52 3.78
N CYS A 8 -0.88 3.18 5.06
CA CYS A 8 -1.05 1.81 5.51
C CYS A 8 -2.47 1.62 6.04
N ILE A 9 -3.19 0.65 5.48
CA ILE A 9 -4.58 0.37 5.86
C ILE A 9 -4.66 -1.06 6.38
N ASP A 10 -5.05 -1.22 7.64
CA ASP A 10 -5.16 -2.52 8.30
C ASP A 10 -6.02 -2.35 9.55
N ASP A 11 -6.90 -3.30 9.81
CA ASP A 11 -7.78 -3.24 10.98
C ASP A 11 -7.09 -3.73 12.27
N GLU A 12 -5.90 -4.32 12.17
CA GLU A 12 -5.16 -4.78 13.34
C GLU A 12 -4.18 -3.71 13.80
N ASP A 13 -4.41 -3.16 14.98
CA ASP A 13 -3.61 -2.06 15.52
C ASP A 13 -2.14 -2.40 15.64
N LEU A 14 -1.84 -3.57 16.18
CA LEU A 14 -0.44 -3.94 16.43
C LEU A 14 0.34 -4.07 15.13
N GLY A 15 -0.24 -4.76 14.14
CA GLY A 15 0.41 -4.90 12.84
C GLY A 15 0.63 -3.55 12.18
N LEU A 16 -0.37 -2.67 12.28
CA LEU A 16 -0.30 -1.34 11.69
C LEU A 16 0.81 -0.51 12.33
N GLU A 17 0.91 -0.55 13.67
CA GLU A 17 1.96 0.18 14.38
C GLU A 17 3.36 -0.33 14.06
N ILE A 18 3.51 -1.66 13.96
CA ILE A 18 4.80 -2.25 13.62
C ILE A 18 5.22 -1.82 12.22
N ARG A 19 4.32 -1.89 11.25
CA ARG A 19 4.64 -1.48 9.89
C ARG A 19 4.99 0.00 9.82
N LYS A 20 4.25 0.83 10.55
CA LYS A 20 4.55 2.26 10.62
C LYS A 20 5.96 2.49 11.12
N MET A 21 6.32 1.84 12.22
CA MET A 21 7.64 1.98 12.81
C MET A 21 8.74 1.56 11.84
N VAL A 22 8.57 0.39 11.22
CA VAL A 22 9.57 -0.13 10.28
C VAL A 22 9.75 0.80 9.09
N LEU A 23 8.64 1.24 8.50
CA LEU A 23 8.71 2.10 7.31
C LEU A 23 9.26 3.49 7.64
N GLU A 24 8.94 4.03 8.81
CA GLU A 24 9.49 5.32 9.22
C GLU A 24 11.01 5.24 9.40
N ARG A 25 11.50 4.13 9.91
CA ARG A 25 12.94 3.91 10.03
C ARG A 25 13.63 3.87 8.67
N GLU A 26 12.91 3.44 7.64
CA GLU A 26 13.45 3.39 6.29
C GLU A 26 13.35 4.71 5.54
N GLY A 27 12.86 5.74 6.19
CA GLY A 27 12.82 7.08 5.62
C GLY A 27 11.48 7.47 5.01
N PHE A 28 10.44 6.68 5.20
CA PHE A 28 9.10 7.02 4.69
C PHE A 28 8.33 7.84 5.71
N THR A 29 7.40 8.65 5.21
CA THR A 29 6.35 9.24 6.03
C THR A 29 5.16 8.29 5.96
N VAL A 30 4.57 7.94 7.10
CA VAL A 30 3.50 6.94 7.12
C VAL A 30 2.23 7.53 7.69
N LEU A 31 1.14 7.38 6.95
CA LEU A 31 -0.21 7.66 7.42
C LEU A 31 -0.92 6.33 7.58
N THR A 32 -1.81 6.24 8.56
CA THR A 32 -2.49 4.97 8.84
C THR A 32 -3.99 5.13 8.84
N ALA A 33 -4.69 4.05 8.51
CA ALA A 33 -6.14 3.98 8.59
C ALA A 33 -6.52 2.56 9.01
N ARG A 34 -7.58 2.43 9.80
CA ARG A 34 -7.98 1.14 10.38
C ARG A 34 -9.12 0.47 9.65
N ASP A 35 -9.64 1.10 8.62
CA ASP A 35 -10.69 0.52 7.80
C ASP A 35 -10.66 1.13 6.42
N GLY A 36 -11.41 0.53 5.50
CA GLY A 36 -11.40 0.96 4.11
C GLY A 36 -11.93 2.37 3.92
N ALA A 37 -13.02 2.71 4.59
CA ALA A 37 -13.63 4.03 4.41
C ALA A 37 -12.69 5.15 4.87
N THR A 38 -12.05 4.95 6.03
CA THR A 38 -11.07 5.91 6.53
C THR A 38 -9.88 6.01 5.59
N GLY A 39 -9.39 4.87 5.09
CA GLY A 39 -8.28 4.85 4.15
C GLY A 39 -8.58 5.61 2.87
N ILE A 40 -9.76 5.41 2.31
CA ILE A 40 -10.18 6.14 1.10
C ILE A 40 -10.25 7.64 1.39
N SER A 41 -10.79 8.02 2.55
CA SER A 41 -10.88 9.43 2.94
C SER A 41 -9.50 10.07 3.06
N VAL A 42 -8.56 9.40 3.70
CA VAL A 42 -7.18 9.88 3.81
C VAL A 42 -6.55 10.02 2.43
N PHE A 43 -6.77 9.02 1.58
CA PHE A 43 -6.23 9.03 0.21
C PHE A 43 -6.75 10.24 -0.59
N GLU A 44 -7.99 10.64 -0.36
CA GLU A 44 -8.59 11.76 -1.08
C GLU A 44 -8.07 13.12 -0.61
N THR A 45 -7.63 13.22 0.64
CA THR A 45 -7.24 14.51 1.22
C THR A 45 -5.73 14.70 1.34
N GLU A 46 -4.95 13.63 1.30
CA GLU A 46 -3.50 13.70 1.47
C GLU A 46 -2.79 13.27 0.20
N GLN A 47 -1.57 13.74 0.03
CA GLN A 47 -0.74 13.26 -1.08
C GLN A 47 -0.10 11.94 -0.69
N ILE A 48 -0.42 10.89 -1.41
CA ILE A 48 0.04 9.53 -1.12
C ILE A 48 0.88 9.03 -2.30
N ASP A 49 2.05 8.48 -1.99
CA ASP A 49 2.95 7.95 -3.02
C ASP A 49 2.78 6.45 -3.24
N ALA A 50 2.36 5.71 -2.21
CA ALA A 50 2.06 4.29 -2.31
C ALA A 50 1.15 3.87 -1.17
N VAL A 51 0.47 2.74 -1.35
CA VAL A 51 -0.45 2.20 -0.36
C VAL A 51 -0.04 0.78 0.00
N VAL A 52 -0.01 0.49 1.30
CA VAL A 52 0.13 -0.88 1.82
C VAL A 52 -1.20 -1.25 2.43
N LEU A 53 -1.84 -2.27 1.91
CA LEU A 53 -3.25 -2.53 2.13
C LEU A 53 -3.46 -3.98 2.56
N ASP A 54 -4.09 -4.18 3.72
CA ASP A 54 -4.46 -5.51 4.18
C ASP A 54 -5.67 -6.01 3.39
N TYR A 55 -5.63 -7.26 2.96
CA TYR A 55 -6.72 -7.84 2.19
C TYR A 55 -7.93 -8.16 3.06
N ALA A 56 -7.71 -8.84 4.19
CA ALA A 56 -8.81 -9.33 5.01
C ALA A 56 -9.19 -8.34 6.10
N MET A 57 -10.24 -7.56 5.83
CA MET A 57 -10.76 -6.59 6.79
C MET A 57 -12.27 -6.69 6.86
N PRO A 58 -12.87 -6.44 8.03
CA PRO A 58 -14.34 -6.37 8.13
C PRO A 58 -14.90 -5.22 7.29
N GLY A 59 -16.08 -5.37 6.79
CA GLY A 59 -16.72 -4.37 5.95
C GLY A 59 -16.17 -4.42 4.54
N MET A 60 -15.36 -3.43 4.15
CA MET A 60 -14.70 -3.44 2.85
C MET A 60 -13.41 -4.25 2.95
N ASP A 61 -13.26 -5.25 2.10
CA ASP A 61 -11.98 -5.97 2.02
C ASP A 61 -10.97 -5.16 1.19
N GLY A 62 -9.72 -5.64 1.19
CA GLY A 62 -8.65 -4.93 0.48
C GLY A 62 -8.89 -4.81 -1.01
N GLY A 63 -9.53 -5.81 -1.63
CA GLY A 63 -9.83 -5.73 -3.06
C GLY A 63 -10.79 -4.60 -3.38
N GLN A 64 -11.81 -4.42 -2.55
CA GLN A 64 -12.78 -3.33 -2.72
C GLN A 64 -12.11 -1.97 -2.51
N VAL A 65 -11.25 -1.86 -1.51
CA VAL A 65 -10.51 -0.62 -1.26
C VAL A 65 -9.59 -0.30 -2.44
N ALA A 66 -8.84 -1.30 -2.91
CA ALA A 66 -7.93 -1.10 -4.05
C ALA A 66 -8.68 -0.61 -5.28
N ALA A 67 -9.84 -1.21 -5.58
CA ALA A 67 -10.64 -0.77 -6.71
C ALA A 67 -11.07 0.68 -6.56
N ALA A 68 -11.49 1.09 -5.36
CA ALA A 68 -11.87 2.47 -5.10
C ALA A 68 -10.69 3.43 -5.27
N LEU A 69 -9.51 3.05 -4.80
CA LEU A 69 -8.31 3.87 -4.96
C LEU A 69 -7.92 4.01 -6.41
N ARG A 70 -8.05 2.93 -7.20
CA ARG A 70 -7.75 2.96 -8.64
C ARG A 70 -8.65 3.92 -9.40
N GLN A 71 -9.90 4.07 -8.96
CA GLN A 71 -10.79 5.04 -9.58
C GLN A 71 -10.32 6.47 -9.35
N ARG A 72 -9.66 6.72 -8.23
CA ARG A 72 -9.15 8.05 -7.88
C ARG A 72 -7.79 8.33 -8.49
N ASN A 73 -6.95 7.32 -8.56
CA ASN A 73 -5.63 7.42 -9.19
C ASN A 73 -5.27 6.06 -9.82
N PRO A 74 -5.42 5.93 -11.14
CA PRO A 74 -5.14 4.64 -11.81
C PRO A 74 -3.70 4.16 -11.68
N ASN A 75 -2.77 5.05 -11.36
CA ASN A 75 -1.35 4.73 -11.34
C ASN A 75 -0.75 4.59 -9.94
N ILE A 76 -1.56 4.69 -8.89
CA ILE A 76 -1.02 4.60 -7.53
C ILE A 76 -0.44 3.20 -7.28
N PRO A 77 0.80 3.10 -6.80
CA PRO A 77 1.33 1.79 -6.41
C PRO A 77 0.58 1.25 -5.19
N ILE A 78 0.10 0.03 -5.30
CA ILE A 78 -0.61 -0.66 -4.22
C ILE A 78 0.07 -1.99 -3.95
N LEU A 79 0.53 -2.17 -2.72
CA LEU A 79 1.06 -3.44 -2.23
C LEU A 79 0.00 -4.07 -1.32
N MET A 80 -0.52 -5.22 -1.72
CA MET A 80 -1.53 -5.94 -0.94
C MET A 80 -0.86 -6.93 -0.01
N LEU A 81 -1.21 -6.86 1.27
CA LEU A 81 -0.76 -7.84 2.26
C LEU A 81 -1.87 -8.85 2.53
N SER A 82 -1.51 -10.12 2.57
CA SER A 82 -2.47 -11.20 2.81
C SER A 82 -1.83 -12.27 3.67
N ALA A 83 -2.65 -12.97 4.44
CA ALA A 83 -2.20 -14.17 5.13
C ALA A 83 -2.03 -15.33 4.16
N TYR A 84 -2.56 -15.22 2.95
CA TYR A 84 -2.57 -16.28 1.95
C TYR A 84 -1.63 -15.95 0.80
N VAL A 85 -1.03 -17.00 0.21
CA VAL A 85 -0.11 -16.83 -0.92
C VAL A 85 -0.84 -16.36 -2.17
N ALA A 86 -2.05 -16.88 -2.40
CA ALA A 86 -2.82 -16.57 -3.60
C ALA A 86 -4.02 -15.70 -3.27
N LEU A 87 -4.25 -14.69 -4.10
CA LEU A 87 -5.41 -13.82 -4.04
C LEU A 87 -6.29 -14.07 -5.27
N PRO A 88 -7.59 -13.75 -5.18
CA PRO A 88 -8.46 -13.86 -6.37
C PRO A 88 -7.89 -13.05 -7.54
N ASP A 89 -8.12 -13.55 -8.75
CA ASP A 89 -7.61 -12.88 -9.96
C ASP A 89 -8.10 -11.44 -10.07
N GLU A 90 -9.35 -11.18 -9.71
CA GLU A 90 -9.91 -9.84 -9.76
C GLU A 90 -9.21 -8.88 -8.82
N VAL A 91 -8.70 -9.38 -7.69
CA VAL A 91 -7.91 -8.56 -6.77
C VAL A 91 -6.54 -8.29 -7.35
N MET A 92 -5.92 -9.30 -7.95
CA MET A 92 -4.60 -9.14 -8.54
C MET A 92 -4.58 -8.13 -9.69
N ARG A 93 -5.72 -7.92 -10.34
CA ARG A 93 -5.82 -6.94 -11.43
C ARG A 93 -5.77 -5.50 -10.94
N VAL A 94 -6.12 -5.26 -9.67
CA VAL A 94 -6.19 -3.89 -9.14
C VAL A 94 -5.03 -3.55 -8.21
N VAL A 95 -4.13 -4.50 -7.96
CA VAL A 95 -2.96 -4.25 -7.11
C VAL A 95 -1.69 -4.28 -7.96
N SER A 96 -0.66 -3.61 -7.48
CA SER A 96 0.63 -3.58 -8.17
C SER A 96 1.44 -4.83 -7.86
N ILE A 97 1.44 -5.25 -6.59
CA ILE A 97 2.18 -6.40 -6.13
C ILE A 97 1.53 -6.92 -4.85
N SER A 98 1.75 -8.17 -4.53
CA SER A 98 1.27 -8.74 -3.28
C SER A 98 2.43 -9.30 -2.47
N ALA A 99 2.22 -9.39 -1.16
CA ALA A 99 3.15 -10.02 -0.24
C ALA A 99 2.34 -10.76 0.81
N THR A 100 2.90 -11.79 1.41
CA THR A 100 2.25 -12.45 2.52
C THR A 100 2.72 -11.82 3.83
N LYS A 101 1.84 -11.80 4.81
CA LYS A 101 2.17 -11.25 6.12
C LYS A 101 3.32 -12.01 6.77
N GLY A 102 3.47 -13.29 6.46
CA GLY A 102 4.54 -14.11 7.00
C GLY A 102 5.92 -13.84 6.42
N ASP A 103 6.00 -13.09 5.31
CA ASP A 103 7.29 -12.80 4.67
C ASP A 103 8.16 -11.83 5.49
N GLY A 104 7.57 -11.10 6.42
CA GLY A 104 8.31 -10.23 7.31
C GLY A 104 8.52 -8.83 6.78
N ALA A 105 9.06 -7.98 7.67
CA ALA A 105 9.17 -6.55 7.40
C ALA A 105 10.20 -6.21 6.32
N PHE A 106 11.30 -6.96 6.26
CA PHE A 106 12.32 -6.68 5.24
C PHE A 106 11.81 -6.91 3.83
N THR A 107 11.03 -7.98 3.64
CA THR A 107 10.43 -8.27 2.34
C THR A 107 9.45 -7.16 1.96
N LEU A 108 8.66 -6.70 2.90
CA LEU A 108 7.74 -5.59 2.68
C LEU A 108 8.48 -4.34 2.22
N VAL A 109 9.53 -3.97 2.94
CA VAL A 109 10.32 -2.78 2.61
C VAL A 109 10.93 -2.89 1.22
N ASP A 110 11.53 -4.05 0.91
CA ASP A 110 12.15 -4.25 -0.40
C ASP A 110 11.14 -4.14 -1.53
N LYS A 111 9.98 -4.76 -1.37
CA LYS A 111 8.94 -4.71 -2.40
C LYS A 111 8.41 -3.29 -2.58
N LEU A 112 8.22 -2.57 -1.49
CA LEU A 112 7.74 -1.20 -1.55
C LEU A 112 8.74 -0.28 -2.23
N LYS A 113 10.02 -0.41 -1.89
CA LYS A 113 11.08 0.36 -2.54
C LYS A 113 11.15 0.06 -4.03
N GLY A 114 10.99 -1.20 -4.40
CA GLY A 114 10.95 -1.59 -5.79
C GLY A 114 9.81 -0.95 -6.56
N LEU A 115 8.62 -0.92 -5.95
CA LEU A 115 7.45 -0.27 -6.55
C LEU A 115 7.69 1.21 -6.77
N LEU A 116 8.24 1.88 -5.78
CA LEU A 116 8.48 3.32 -5.86
C LEU A 116 9.55 3.66 -6.90
N GLN A 117 10.60 2.86 -6.99
CA GLN A 117 11.63 3.06 -8.00
C GLN A 117 11.09 2.83 -9.40
N THR A 118 10.33 1.76 -9.60
CA THR A 118 9.75 1.45 -10.90
C THR A 118 8.80 2.56 -11.32
N ASN A 119 7.97 3.03 -10.41
CA ASN A 119 7.03 4.09 -10.68
C ASN A 119 7.75 5.39 -11.04
N ALA A 120 8.82 5.72 -10.32
CA ALA A 120 9.63 6.90 -10.61
C ALA A 120 10.33 6.78 -11.96
N SER A 121 10.84 5.58 -12.29
CA SER A 121 11.50 5.33 -13.58
C SER A 121 10.54 5.46 -14.74
N ASP A 122 9.28 5.13 -14.52
CA ASP A 122 8.25 5.24 -15.56
C ASP A 122 7.66 6.64 -15.67
N GLY A 123 8.09 7.56 -14.83
CA GLY A 123 7.61 8.94 -14.88
C GLY A 123 8.12 9.69 -16.09
N PRO A 124 7.63 10.91 -16.29
CA PRO A 124 7.98 11.68 -17.49
C PRO A 124 9.48 11.88 -17.71
N GLY A 125 10.24 11.97 -16.64
CA GLY A 125 11.68 12.10 -16.76
C GLY A 125 12.37 10.78 -16.90
N GLY A 126 11.64 9.71 -16.70
CA GLY A 126 12.21 8.39 -16.63
C GLY A 126 12.71 7.86 -17.94
N GLY A 127 12.23 8.43 -18.98
CA GLY A 127 12.62 7.97 -20.29
C GLY A 127 14.04 8.31 -20.67
N ARG A 128 14.72 9.03 -19.82
CA ARG A 128 15.98 9.47 -20.10
C ARG A 128 16.92 8.79 -20.34
#